data_cfc90b7efa67d19255b0b21a94ceecac
#
_entry.id   cfc90b7efa67d19255b0b21a94ceecac
#
_cell.length_a   1.000
_cell.length_b   1.000
_cell.length_c   1.000
_cell.angle_alpha   90.00
_cell.angle_beta   90.00
_cell.angle_gamma   90.00
#
_symmetry.space_group_name_H-M   'P 1'
#
loop_
_entity.id
_entity.type
_entity.pdbx_description
1 polymer ?
#
loop_
_entity_poly.entity_id
_entity_poly.type
_entity_poly.pdbx_seq_one_letter_code
_entity_poly.pdbx_strand_id
1 'polypeptide(L)'
;MTTQFALKMLVALTAAAAISFLTTPLVKSLAYRVGAIDVPKDNRRMHKTPIPRLGGLAIFIAFLLTTLIFADIDRQIRGILLGAVMIVVLGVLDDILTLKALPKLFVQIAAAAMAVYHGCVIQFFSNPNVFSNATYISLGWLAVPVTIIWIVAITNAVNFI
;
A
#
# COMPACT_ATOMS: atom_id res chain seq x y z
N MET A 1 8.51 25.84 6.56
CA MET A 1 7.26 25.30 6.00
C MET A 1 6.24 26.42 5.95
N THR A 2 5.72 26.81 4.80
CA THR A 2 4.78 27.95 4.71
C THR A 2 3.44 27.57 5.37
N THR A 3 2.76 28.52 6.00
CA THR A 3 1.45 28.33 6.67
C THR A 3 0.42 27.72 5.69
N GLN A 4 0.46 28.12 4.41
CA GLN A 4 -0.39 27.57 3.36
C GLN A 4 -0.16 26.07 3.10
N PHE A 5 1.11 25.61 3.11
CA PHE A 5 1.42 24.19 2.96
C PHE A 5 0.90 23.38 4.14
N ALA A 6 1.11 23.86 5.37
CA ALA A 6 0.58 23.20 6.58
C ALA A 6 -0.95 23.09 6.54
N LEU A 7 -1.64 24.17 6.12
CA LEU A 7 -3.11 24.16 5.98
C LEU A 7 -3.57 23.15 4.91
N LYS A 8 -2.93 23.12 3.73
CA LYS A 8 -3.23 22.15 2.67
C LYS A 8 -3.09 20.70 3.18
N MET A 9 -2.02 20.41 3.92
CA MET A 9 -1.80 19.08 4.52
C MET A 9 -2.88 18.71 5.54
N LEU A 10 -3.26 19.67 6.41
CA LEU A 10 -4.31 19.43 7.41
C LEU A 10 -5.67 19.17 6.74
N VAL A 11 -6.03 19.94 5.72
CA VAL A 11 -7.26 19.73 4.95
C VAL A 11 -7.24 18.39 4.23
N ALA A 12 -6.13 18.01 3.62
CA ALA A 12 -6.00 16.70 2.98
C ALA A 12 -6.14 15.55 3.98
N LEU A 13 -5.51 15.65 5.15
CA LEU A 13 -5.62 14.64 6.22
C LEU A 13 -7.05 14.50 6.73
N THR A 14 -7.73 15.61 7.01
CA THR A 14 -9.13 15.60 7.49
C THR A 14 -10.07 15.07 6.41
N ALA A 15 -9.86 15.41 5.14
CA ALA A 15 -10.62 14.88 4.02
C ALA A 15 -10.42 13.36 3.88
N ALA A 16 -9.18 12.86 3.96
CA ALA A 16 -8.90 11.43 3.91
C ALA A 16 -9.58 10.68 5.06
N ALA A 17 -9.50 11.21 6.29
CA ALA A 17 -10.17 10.62 7.45
C ALA A 17 -11.71 10.58 7.27
N ALA A 18 -12.31 11.67 6.81
CA ALA A 18 -13.74 11.75 6.55
C ALA A 18 -14.19 10.76 5.46
N ILE A 19 -13.48 10.70 4.33
CA ILE A 19 -13.77 9.76 3.24
C ILE A 19 -13.66 8.32 3.73
N SER A 20 -12.58 7.97 4.44
CA SER A 20 -12.40 6.63 4.99
C SER A 20 -13.53 6.25 5.95
N PHE A 21 -13.91 7.17 6.84
CA PHE A 21 -15.00 6.94 7.79
C PHE A 21 -16.34 6.72 7.08
N LEU A 22 -16.67 7.55 6.09
CA LEU A 22 -17.92 7.46 5.32
C LEU A 22 -17.98 6.22 4.41
N THR A 23 -16.85 5.77 3.86
CA THR A 23 -16.78 4.59 2.97
C THR A 23 -16.73 3.28 3.75
N THR A 24 -16.28 3.27 5.00
CA THR A 24 -16.18 2.06 5.83
C THR A 24 -17.48 1.25 5.92
N PRO A 25 -18.67 1.84 6.20
CA PRO A 25 -19.90 1.07 6.24
C PRO A 25 -20.30 0.46 4.89
N LEU A 26 -19.99 1.14 3.77
CA LEU A 26 -20.22 0.64 2.42
C LEU A 26 -19.34 -0.56 2.12
N VAL A 27 -18.03 -0.44 2.42
CA VAL A 27 -17.06 -1.53 2.25
C VAL A 27 -17.37 -2.71 3.16
N LYS A 28 -17.81 -2.46 4.40
CA LYS A 28 -18.29 -3.50 5.31
C LYS A 28 -19.48 -4.27 4.70
N SER A 29 -20.47 -3.57 4.16
CA SER A 29 -21.62 -4.19 3.48
C SER A 29 -21.18 -5.01 2.27
N LEU A 30 -20.23 -4.48 1.47
CA LEU A 30 -19.65 -5.18 0.33
C LEU A 30 -18.97 -6.47 0.78
N ALA A 31 -18.14 -6.44 1.84
CA ALA A 31 -17.45 -7.61 2.34
C ALA A 31 -18.40 -8.76 2.69
N TYR A 32 -19.53 -8.47 3.32
CA TYR A 32 -20.55 -9.47 3.59
C TYR A 32 -21.21 -10.02 2.30
N ARG A 33 -21.46 -9.17 1.31
CA ARG A 33 -22.07 -9.59 0.03
C ARG A 33 -21.16 -10.50 -0.79
N VAL A 34 -19.84 -10.22 -0.81
CA VAL A 34 -18.87 -11.00 -1.60
C VAL A 34 -18.25 -12.16 -0.81
N GLY A 35 -18.63 -12.34 0.47
CA GLY A 35 -18.11 -13.41 1.31
C GLY A 35 -16.67 -13.20 1.82
N ALA A 36 -16.12 -12.00 1.73
CA ALA A 36 -14.80 -11.64 2.25
C ALA A 36 -14.87 -11.42 3.77
N ILE A 37 -15.19 -12.49 4.52
CA ILE A 37 -15.38 -12.49 5.97
C ILE A 37 -14.48 -13.54 6.63
N ASP A 38 -13.94 -13.21 7.79
CA ASP A 38 -13.25 -14.18 8.66
C ASP A 38 -14.24 -14.79 9.65
N VAL A 39 -14.60 -16.06 9.41
CA VAL A 39 -15.46 -16.83 10.30
C VAL A 39 -14.58 -17.61 11.26
N PRO A 40 -14.76 -17.48 12.59
CA PRO A 40 -14.00 -18.26 13.56
C PRO A 40 -14.31 -19.76 13.41
N LYS A 41 -13.27 -20.54 13.07
CA LYS A 41 -13.39 -21.99 12.88
C LYS A 41 -12.92 -22.81 14.10
N ASP A 42 -12.24 -22.18 15.05
CA ASP A 42 -11.67 -22.83 16.22
C ASP A 42 -11.62 -21.90 17.44
N ASN A 43 -11.45 -22.49 18.65
CA ASN A 43 -11.41 -21.76 19.92
C ASN A 43 -10.13 -20.94 20.13
N ARG A 44 -9.16 -20.97 19.24
CA ARG A 44 -7.91 -20.19 19.32
C ARG A 44 -8.06 -18.76 18.79
N ARG A 45 -9.15 -18.47 18.06
CA ARG A 45 -9.41 -17.13 17.55
C ARG A 45 -10.04 -16.25 18.62
N MET A 46 -9.51 -15.03 18.76
CA MET A 46 -9.95 -14.08 19.79
C MET A 46 -11.36 -13.52 19.56
N HIS A 47 -11.88 -13.57 18.32
CA HIS A 47 -13.21 -13.08 17.98
C HIS A 47 -14.21 -14.23 17.82
N LYS A 48 -15.43 -14.02 18.32
CA LYS A 48 -16.54 -14.99 18.29
C LYS A 48 -17.54 -14.71 17.17
N THR A 49 -17.47 -13.54 16.53
CA THR A 49 -18.37 -13.10 15.46
C THR A 49 -17.59 -12.98 14.15
N PRO A 50 -18.23 -13.21 12.98
CA PRO A 50 -17.60 -13.00 11.69
C PRO A 50 -17.12 -11.56 11.51
N ILE A 51 -15.86 -11.37 11.10
CA ILE A 51 -15.24 -10.04 10.88
C ILE A 51 -15.02 -9.82 9.38
N PRO A 52 -15.47 -8.68 8.80
CA PRO A 52 -15.20 -8.34 7.42
C PRO A 52 -13.72 -8.03 7.19
N ARG A 53 -13.12 -8.57 6.12
CA ARG A 53 -11.69 -8.45 5.82
C ARG A 53 -11.33 -7.23 4.97
N LEU A 54 -12.26 -6.67 4.18
CA LEU A 54 -11.99 -5.60 3.21
C LEU A 54 -11.74 -4.21 3.83
N GLY A 55 -11.40 -4.08 5.13
CA GLY A 55 -11.20 -2.79 5.79
C GLY A 55 -10.17 -1.88 5.11
N GLY A 56 -9.09 -2.46 4.59
CA GLY A 56 -8.06 -1.75 3.82
C GLY A 56 -8.57 -1.07 2.55
N LEU A 57 -9.67 -1.57 1.94
CA LEU A 57 -10.25 -0.97 0.75
C LEU A 57 -10.83 0.43 1.03
N ALA A 58 -11.45 0.65 2.20
CA ALA A 58 -11.96 1.97 2.58
C ALA A 58 -10.82 2.99 2.77
N ILE A 59 -9.73 2.57 3.39
CA ILE A 59 -8.52 3.39 3.58
C ILE A 59 -7.90 3.71 2.22
N PHE A 60 -7.81 2.73 1.33
CA PHE A 60 -7.25 2.92 -0.01
C PHE A 60 -8.08 3.89 -0.86
N ILE A 61 -9.42 3.78 -0.85
CA ILE A 61 -10.30 4.71 -1.54
C ILE A 61 -10.07 6.14 -1.05
N ALA A 62 -9.97 6.33 0.27
CA ALA A 62 -9.68 7.63 0.86
C ALA A 62 -8.31 8.16 0.43
N PHE A 63 -7.26 7.34 0.48
CA PHE A 63 -5.93 7.68 0.02
C PHE A 63 -5.93 8.07 -1.47
N LEU A 64 -6.53 7.26 -2.33
CA LEU A 64 -6.59 7.49 -3.78
C LEU A 64 -7.29 8.82 -4.09
N LEU A 65 -8.50 9.03 -3.58
CA LEU A 65 -9.28 10.24 -3.84
C LEU A 65 -8.58 11.49 -3.32
N THR A 66 -8.04 11.43 -2.09
CA THR A 66 -7.32 12.57 -1.51
C THR A 66 -6.05 12.89 -2.29
N THR A 67 -5.30 11.88 -2.72
CA THR A 67 -4.11 12.09 -3.55
C THR A 67 -4.48 12.73 -4.88
N LEU A 68 -5.53 12.26 -5.56
CA LEU A 68 -5.99 12.85 -6.83
C LEU A 68 -6.46 14.30 -6.70
N ILE A 69 -7.00 14.70 -5.53
CA ILE A 69 -7.50 16.07 -5.31
C ILE A 69 -6.39 17.02 -4.86
N PHE A 70 -5.47 16.59 -3.98
CA PHE A 70 -4.54 17.46 -3.30
C PHE A 70 -3.10 17.37 -3.76
N ALA A 71 -2.69 16.30 -4.47
CA ALA A 71 -1.33 16.12 -4.94
C ALA A 71 -1.18 16.50 -6.42
N ASP A 72 0.00 16.99 -6.77
CA ASP A 72 0.39 17.17 -8.17
C ASP A 72 0.78 15.80 -8.73
N ILE A 73 -0.02 15.29 -9.68
CA ILE A 73 0.14 13.94 -10.22
C ILE A 73 1.27 13.90 -11.24
N ASP A 74 2.48 13.79 -10.74
CA ASP A 74 3.68 13.60 -11.55
C ASP A 74 3.84 12.12 -12.03
N ARG A 75 4.96 11.85 -12.72
CA ARG A 75 5.24 10.50 -13.24
C ARG A 75 5.39 9.48 -12.10
N GLN A 76 6.05 9.84 -11.00
CA GLN A 76 6.30 8.93 -9.87
C GLN A 76 5.00 8.61 -9.14
N ILE A 77 4.19 9.62 -8.81
CA ILE A 77 2.90 9.43 -8.16
C ILE A 77 1.98 8.56 -9.02
N ARG A 78 1.95 8.74 -10.34
CA ARG A 78 1.21 7.84 -11.24
C ARG A 78 1.65 6.39 -11.10
N GLY A 79 2.96 6.13 -11.06
CA GLY A 79 3.49 4.78 -10.88
C GLY A 79 3.09 4.17 -9.54
N ILE A 80 3.16 4.95 -8.47
CA ILE A 80 2.74 4.53 -7.12
C ILE A 80 1.24 4.18 -7.11
N LEU A 81 0.40 5.06 -7.66
CA LEU A 81 -1.05 4.83 -7.67
C LEU A 81 -1.43 3.59 -8.51
N LEU A 82 -0.81 3.40 -9.68
CA LEU A 82 -1.04 2.21 -10.51
C LEU A 82 -0.61 0.92 -9.78
N GLY A 83 0.59 0.92 -9.18
CA GLY A 83 1.06 -0.20 -8.37
C GLY A 83 0.15 -0.48 -7.17
N ALA A 84 -0.28 0.58 -6.47
CA ALA A 84 -1.19 0.47 -5.33
C ALA A 84 -2.56 -0.11 -5.72
N VAL A 85 -3.13 0.30 -6.85
CA VAL A 85 -4.37 -0.30 -7.39
C VAL A 85 -4.19 -1.80 -7.64
N MET A 86 -3.07 -2.21 -8.25
CA MET A 86 -2.77 -3.63 -8.49
C MET A 86 -2.71 -4.43 -7.18
N ILE A 87 -2.05 -3.90 -6.15
CA ILE A 87 -1.94 -4.55 -4.83
C ILE A 87 -3.30 -4.62 -4.13
N VAL A 88 -4.12 -3.58 -4.20
CA VAL A 88 -5.45 -3.57 -3.56
C VAL A 88 -6.40 -4.54 -4.26
N VAL A 89 -6.40 -4.58 -5.60
CA VAL A 89 -7.19 -5.58 -6.36
C VAL A 89 -6.74 -6.99 -5.99
N LEU A 90 -5.42 -7.24 -5.91
CA LEU A 90 -4.89 -8.52 -5.44
C LEU A 90 -5.39 -8.85 -4.02
N GLY A 91 -5.33 -7.90 -3.09
CA GLY A 91 -5.77 -8.08 -1.71
C GLY A 91 -7.27 -8.43 -1.62
N VAL A 92 -8.11 -7.72 -2.36
CA VAL A 92 -9.55 -8.01 -2.44
C VAL A 92 -9.80 -9.42 -3.00
N LEU A 93 -9.10 -9.79 -4.08
CA LEU A 93 -9.22 -11.14 -4.65
C LEU A 93 -8.72 -12.21 -3.69
N ASP A 94 -7.66 -11.94 -2.94
CA ASP A 94 -7.15 -12.87 -1.93
C ASP A 94 -8.12 -13.07 -0.77
N ASP A 95 -8.75 -12.01 -0.29
CA ASP A 95 -9.76 -12.06 0.77
C ASP A 95 -11.02 -12.86 0.35
N ILE A 96 -11.35 -12.86 -0.94
CA ILE A 96 -12.49 -13.61 -1.49
C ILE A 96 -12.11 -15.05 -1.84
N LEU A 97 -10.98 -15.25 -2.55
CA LEU A 97 -10.64 -16.50 -3.23
C LEU A 97 -9.56 -17.32 -2.50
N THR A 98 -8.91 -16.76 -1.48
CA THR A 98 -7.79 -17.40 -0.77
C THR A 98 -6.69 -17.86 -1.73
N LEU A 99 -6.04 -16.94 -2.40
CA LEU A 99 -5.06 -17.22 -3.46
C LEU A 99 -3.80 -17.93 -2.93
N LYS A 100 -3.18 -18.74 -3.78
CA LYS A 100 -1.88 -19.35 -3.49
C LYS A 100 -0.77 -18.27 -3.45
N ALA A 101 0.34 -18.55 -2.73
CA ALA A 101 1.42 -17.59 -2.54
C ALA A 101 2.11 -17.16 -3.86
N LEU A 102 2.34 -18.08 -4.80
CA LEU A 102 3.03 -17.79 -6.06
C LEU A 102 2.31 -16.76 -6.94
N PRO A 103 1.00 -16.88 -7.27
CA PRO A 103 0.27 -15.82 -7.98
C PRO A 103 0.34 -14.46 -7.30
N LYS A 104 0.26 -14.41 -5.96
CA LYS A 104 0.39 -13.17 -5.19
C LYS A 104 1.75 -12.52 -5.42
N LEU A 105 2.82 -13.31 -5.33
CA LEU A 105 4.19 -12.82 -5.53
C LEU A 105 4.39 -12.23 -6.93
N PHE A 106 3.86 -12.89 -7.98
CA PHE A 106 3.96 -12.35 -9.34
C PHE A 106 3.26 -11.00 -9.51
N VAL A 107 2.07 -10.83 -8.96
CA VAL A 107 1.35 -9.54 -9.02
C VAL A 107 2.09 -8.49 -8.20
N GLN A 108 2.65 -8.82 -7.05
CA GLN A 108 3.45 -7.89 -6.23
C GLN A 108 4.71 -7.43 -6.97
N ILE A 109 5.42 -8.34 -7.65
CA ILE A 109 6.57 -7.99 -8.49
C ILE A 109 6.15 -7.09 -9.64
N ALA A 110 5.03 -7.38 -10.32
CA ALA A 110 4.52 -6.54 -11.40
C ALA A 110 4.14 -5.13 -10.91
N ALA A 111 3.51 -5.02 -9.74
CA ALA A 111 3.16 -3.74 -9.12
C ALA A 111 4.43 -2.93 -8.73
N ALA A 112 5.45 -3.60 -8.18
CA ALA A 112 6.73 -2.98 -7.87
C ALA A 112 7.47 -2.52 -9.15
N ALA A 113 7.46 -3.35 -10.20
CA ALA A 113 8.04 -3.00 -11.49
C ALA A 113 7.32 -1.80 -12.15
N MET A 114 6.00 -1.66 -11.97
CA MET A 114 5.23 -0.51 -12.42
C MET A 114 5.71 0.78 -11.73
N ALA A 115 5.92 0.77 -10.42
CA ALA A 115 6.46 1.90 -9.68
C ALA A 115 7.88 2.25 -10.15
N VAL A 116 8.76 1.26 -10.31
CA VAL A 116 10.13 1.41 -10.80
C VAL A 116 10.16 1.99 -12.21
N TYR A 117 9.32 1.51 -13.11
CA TYR A 117 9.21 2.03 -14.49
C TYR A 117 8.84 3.52 -14.52
N HIS A 118 8.07 3.98 -13.54
CA HIS A 118 7.70 5.39 -13.38
C HIS A 118 8.74 6.22 -12.63
N GLY A 119 9.87 5.64 -12.24
CA GLY A 119 11.00 6.35 -11.64
C GLY A 119 11.08 6.27 -10.11
N CYS A 120 10.26 5.43 -9.46
CA CYS A 120 10.36 5.16 -8.02
C CYS A 120 11.50 4.17 -7.76
N VAL A 121 12.74 4.66 -7.71
CA VAL A 121 13.94 3.81 -7.59
C VAL A 121 14.80 4.26 -6.41
N ILE A 122 15.19 3.34 -5.57
CA ILE A 122 16.19 3.54 -4.51
C ILE A 122 17.56 3.57 -5.17
N GLN A 123 18.18 4.74 -5.29
CA GLN A 123 19.46 4.92 -5.98
C GLN A 123 20.67 4.75 -5.04
N PHE A 124 20.49 5.05 -3.77
CA PHE A 124 21.55 5.02 -2.77
C PHE A 124 20.98 4.75 -1.38
N PHE A 125 21.84 4.31 -0.47
CA PHE A 125 21.52 4.19 0.97
C PHE A 125 22.65 4.78 1.80
N SER A 126 22.37 5.09 3.06
CA SER A 126 23.37 5.63 3.98
C SER A 126 24.50 4.64 4.21
N ASN A 127 25.73 5.11 4.16
CA ASN A 127 26.90 4.28 4.43
C ASN A 127 26.97 3.95 5.94
N PRO A 128 26.88 2.67 6.33
CA PRO A 128 26.99 2.29 7.74
C PRO A 128 28.41 2.39 8.29
N ASN A 129 29.44 2.55 7.43
CA ASN A 129 30.82 2.70 7.84
C ASN A 129 31.10 4.14 8.29
N VAL A 130 31.06 4.37 9.60
CA VAL A 130 31.30 5.68 10.23
C VAL A 130 32.71 6.22 10.01
N PHE A 131 33.66 5.38 9.59
CA PHE A 131 35.06 5.77 9.29
C PHE A 131 35.27 6.14 7.81
N SER A 132 34.22 6.04 6.98
CA SER A 132 34.29 6.41 5.58
C SER A 132 33.91 7.88 5.37
N ASN A 133 34.65 8.57 4.49
CA ASN A 133 34.29 9.92 4.07
C ASN A 133 33.04 9.98 3.16
N ALA A 134 32.57 8.84 2.66
CA ALA A 134 31.39 8.74 1.81
C ALA A 134 30.14 8.56 2.67
N THR A 135 29.22 9.53 2.66
CA THR A 135 27.95 9.50 3.39
C THR A 135 26.95 8.50 2.80
N TYR A 136 27.01 8.29 1.47
CA TYR A 136 26.08 7.43 0.74
C TYR A 136 26.83 6.41 -0.13
N ILE A 137 26.22 5.23 -0.28
CA ILE A 137 26.66 4.18 -1.20
C ILE A 137 25.66 4.13 -2.35
N SER A 138 26.13 4.33 -3.59
CA SER A 138 25.30 4.21 -4.79
C SER A 138 25.09 2.73 -5.14
N LEU A 139 23.84 2.39 -5.45
CA LEU A 139 23.44 1.03 -5.86
C LEU A 139 23.75 0.72 -7.32
N GLY A 140 23.93 1.74 -8.17
CA GLY A 140 24.19 1.56 -9.59
C GLY A 140 23.16 0.64 -10.25
N TRP A 141 23.60 -0.43 -10.92
CA TRP A 141 22.73 -1.40 -11.59
C TRP A 141 21.86 -2.24 -10.64
N LEU A 142 22.23 -2.33 -9.36
CA LEU A 142 21.44 -2.99 -8.31
C LEU A 142 20.23 -2.17 -7.87
N ALA A 143 20.13 -0.90 -8.22
CA ALA A 143 19.06 -0.01 -7.79
C ALA A 143 17.66 -0.57 -8.12
N VAL A 144 17.48 -1.10 -9.33
CA VAL A 144 16.19 -1.68 -9.77
C VAL A 144 15.84 -2.94 -9.01
N PRO A 145 16.68 -4.01 -8.99
CA PRO A 145 16.32 -5.23 -8.27
C PRO A 145 16.17 -5.02 -6.76
N VAL A 146 17.00 -4.18 -6.14
CA VAL A 146 16.87 -3.84 -4.70
C VAL A 146 15.55 -3.15 -4.44
N THR A 147 15.13 -2.20 -5.28
CA THR A 147 13.85 -1.51 -5.11
C THR A 147 12.67 -2.47 -5.23
N ILE A 148 12.67 -3.37 -6.21
CA ILE A 148 11.59 -4.35 -6.38
C ILE A 148 11.52 -5.26 -5.15
N ILE A 149 12.65 -5.82 -4.72
CA ILE A 149 12.73 -6.68 -3.52
C ILE A 149 12.22 -5.94 -2.30
N TRP A 150 12.63 -4.68 -2.12
CA TRP A 150 12.23 -3.85 -0.99
C TRP A 150 10.71 -3.62 -0.96
N ILE A 151 10.11 -3.21 -2.08
CA ILE A 151 8.65 -3.00 -2.18
C ILE A 151 7.90 -4.30 -1.87
N VAL A 152 8.31 -5.42 -2.47
CA VAL A 152 7.67 -6.73 -2.24
C VAL A 152 7.84 -7.17 -0.79
N ALA A 153 9.02 -7.01 -0.20
CA ALA A 153 9.29 -7.38 1.19
C ALA A 153 8.40 -6.58 2.17
N ILE A 154 8.33 -5.26 2.00
CA ILE A 154 7.47 -4.40 2.85
C ILE A 154 6.00 -4.74 2.66
N THR A 155 5.54 -4.95 1.41
CA THR A 155 4.15 -5.34 1.13
C THR A 155 3.78 -6.64 1.87
N ASN A 156 4.66 -7.65 1.86
CA ASN A 156 4.40 -8.90 2.58
C ASN A 156 4.53 -8.73 4.10
N ALA A 157 5.50 -7.96 4.59
CA ALA A 157 5.64 -7.70 6.02
C ALA A 157 4.38 -7.05 6.61
N VAL A 158 3.82 -6.04 5.94
CA VAL A 158 2.55 -5.40 6.38
C VAL A 158 1.37 -6.36 6.29
N ASN A 159 1.36 -7.28 5.33
CA ASN A 159 0.28 -8.27 5.20
C ASN A 159 0.29 -9.36 6.30
N PHE A 160 1.42 -9.53 7.01
CA PHE A 160 1.53 -10.49 8.13
C PHE A 160 1.08 -9.92 9.48
N ILE A 161 0.90 -8.60 9.60
CA ILE A 161 0.45 -7.92 10.83
C ILE A 161 -1.08 -7.92 10.89
#